data_76047bb68f10e3b1b9acf7a953173ca0
#
_entry.id   76047bb68f10e3b1b9acf7a953173ca0
#
_cell.length_a   1.000
_cell.length_b   1.000
_cell.length_c   1.000
_cell.angle_alpha   90.00
_cell.angle_beta   90.00
_cell.angle_gamma   90.00
#
_symmetry.space_group_name_H-M   'P 1'
#
loop_
_entity.id
_entity.type
_entity.pdbx_description
1 polymer ?
#
loop_
_entity_poly.entity_id
_entity_poly.type
_entity_poly.pdbx_seq_one_letter_code
_entity_poly.pdbx_strand_id
1 'polypeptide(L)'
;MRLVLLGPPGAGKGTQASILSDKLGVPHISTGDLFRANIGEGTPLGVEAKSYIDAGKLVPTDVTARMVEARLNEDDAKDGFLLDGFPRTVEQAEILTELLAKRGEKLDGVLNFVVDEDVVIERMLARGRADRLAQRARGQLPGRQQHGEQLQHQEVPVGDAEAAVGG
;
A
#
# COMPACT_ATOMS: atom_id res chain seq x y z
N MET A 1 20.08 15.85 2.91
CA MET A 1 19.47 15.17 4.09
C MET A 1 18.80 13.89 3.63
N ARG A 2 19.07 12.74 4.30
CA ARG A 2 18.61 11.40 3.95
C ARG A 2 17.75 10.84 5.06
N LEU A 3 16.43 10.75 4.82
CA LEU A 3 15.46 10.35 5.83
C LEU A 3 14.65 9.13 5.37
N VAL A 4 14.27 8.31 6.33
CA VAL A 4 13.31 7.20 6.14
C VAL A 4 12.05 7.51 6.91
N LEU A 5 10.89 7.30 6.29
CA LEU A 5 9.58 7.46 6.89
C LEU A 5 8.98 6.08 7.19
N LEU A 6 8.71 5.82 8.46
CA LEU A 6 8.07 4.60 8.94
C LEU A 6 6.68 4.91 9.48
N GLY A 7 5.83 3.90 9.49
CA GLY A 7 4.48 3.98 10.06
C GLY A 7 3.44 3.23 9.23
N PRO A 8 2.25 2.99 9.79
CA PRO A 8 1.22 2.21 9.13
C PRO A 8 0.66 2.90 7.88
N PRO A 9 0.04 2.15 6.96
CA PRO A 9 -0.74 2.73 5.88
C PRO A 9 -1.84 3.62 6.47
N GLY A 10 -2.10 4.79 5.86
CA GLY A 10 -3.09 5.74 6.39
C GLY A 10 -2.59 6.68 7.49
N ALA A 11 -1.34 6.54 7.97
CA ALA A 11 -0.75 7.43 8.97
C ALA A 11 -0.52 8.87 8.48
N GLY A 12 -0.68 9.14 7.18
CA GLY A 12 -0.41 10.45 6.59
C GLY A 12 1.03 10.67 6.14
N LYS A 13 1.84 9.60 6.07
CA LYS A 13 3.24 9.67 5.62
C LYS A 13 3.40 10.41 4.29
N GLY A 14 2.63 10.05 3.27
CA GLY A 14 2.74 10.66 1.95
C GLY A 14 2.47 12.17 1.96
N THR A 15 1.48 12.63 2.72
CA THR A 15 1.20 14.07 2.88
C THR A 15 2.34 14.80 3.56
N GLN A 16 2.86 14.24 4.66
CA GLN A 16 3.98 14.84 5.38
C GLN A 16 5.29 14.76 4.58
N ALA A 17 5.49 13.66 3.84
CA ALA A 17 6.64 13.50 2.96
C ALA A 17 6.68 14.57 1.86
N SER A 18 5.54 14.90 1.25
CA SER A 18 5.47 15.97 0.25
C SER A 18 5.88 17.33 0.85
N ILE A 19 5.33 17.66 2.02
CA ILE A 19 5.66 18.93 2.71
C ILE A 19 7.15 18.98 3.09
N LEU A 20 7.70 17.87 3.58
CA LEU A 20 9.11 17.80 3.97
C LEU A 20 10.03 17.84 2.75
N SER A 21 9.67 17.16 1.66
CA SER A 21 10.39 17.17 0.39
C SER A 21 10.57 18.60 -0.12
N ASP A 22 9.48 19.36 -0.17
CA ASP A 22 9.51 20.77 -0.59
C ASP A 22 10.38 21.63 0.32
N LYS A 23 10.26 21.46 1.64
CA LYS A 23 11.03 22.24 2.61
C LYS A 23 12.51 21.92 2.63
N LEU A 24 12.88 20.67 2.41
CA LEU A 24 14.26 20.19 2.45
C LEU A 24 14.95 20.22 1.09
N GLY A 25 14.20 20.43 0.01
CA GLY A 25 14.72 20.43 -1.35
C GLY A 25 15.26 19.06 -1.78
N VAL A 26 14.64 17.96 -1.30
CA VAL A 26 15.06 16.59 -1.62
C VAL A 26 13.87 15.79 -2.16
N PRO A 27 14.07 14.80 -3.06
CA PRO A 27 12.96 14.03 -3.62
C PRO A 27 12.29 13.14 -2.58
N HIS A 28 10.95 13.03 -2.69
CA HIS A 28 10.17 12.02 -2.02
C HIS A 28 10.14 10.74 -2.86
N ILE A 29 10.70 9.67 -2.34
CA ILE A 29 10.81 8.37 -2.99
C ILE A 29 9.89 7.40 -2.28
N SER A 30 8.73 7.14 -2.88
CA SER A 30 7.76 6.15 -2.40
C SER A 30 7.92 4.85 -3.17
N THR A 31 8.12 3.73 -2.46
CA THR A 31 8.20 2.40 -3.13
C THR A 31 6.92 2.06 -3.88
N GLY A 32 5.76 2.49 -3.40
CA GLY A 32 4.50 2.31 -4.13
C GLY A 32 4.49 3.04 -5.49
N ASP A 33 5.06 4.25 -5.54
CA ASP A 33 5.19 5.02 -6.77
C ASP A 33 6.24 4.42 -7.69
N LEU A 34 7.36 3.94 -7.14
CA LEU A 34 8.38 3.23 -7.91
C LEU A 34 7.82 1.99 -8.62
N PHE A 35 7.03 1.18 -7.92
CA PHE A 35 6.36 0.03 -8.56
C PHE A 35 5.41 0.48 -9.65
N ARG A 36 4.58 1.48 -9.41
CA ARG A 36 3.63 1.99 -10.42
C ARG A 36 4.34 2.54 -11.64
N ALA A 37 5.40 3.31 -11.46
CA ALA A 37 6.18 3.88 -12.56
C ALA A 37 6.86 2.77 -13.38
N ASN A 38 7.62 1.89 -12.74
CA ASN A 38 8.34 0.82 -13.43
C ASN A 38 7.40 -0.13 -14.19
N ILE A 39 6.25 -0.49 -13.61
CA ILE A 39 5.25 -1.33 -14.26
C ILE A 39 4.59 -0.59 -15.43
N GLY A 40 4.25 0.68 -15.23
CA GLY A 40 3.62 1.52 -16.26
C GLY A 40 4.51 1.78 -17.46
N GLU A 41 5.81 1.96 -17.23
CA GLU A 41 6.83 2.18 -18.26
C GLU A 41 7.36 0.87 -18.87
N GLY A 42 7.02 -0.28 -18.27
CA GLY A 42 7.46 -1.59 -18.76
C GLY A 42 8.98 -1.81 -18.62
N THR A 43 9.59 -1.22 -17.60
CA THR A 43 11.02 -1.46 -17.34
C THR A 43 11.28 -2.93 -17.01
N PRO A 44 12.52 -3.45 -17.18
CA PRO A 44 12.83 -4.83 -16.82
C PRO A 44 12.43 -5.19 -15.38
N LEU A 45 12.70 -4.30 -14.42
CA LEU A 45 12.29 -4.48 -13.02
C LEU A 45 10.77 -4.39 -12.84
N GLY A 46 10.09 -3.54 -13.62
CA GLY A 46 8.63 -3.43 -13.62
C GLY A 46 7.96 -4.67 -14.16
N VAL A 47 8.47 -5.26 -15.24
CA VAL A 47 7.98 -6.52 -15.81
C VAL A 47 8.20 -7.65 -14.82
N GLU A 48 9.38 -7.74 -14.19
CA GLU A 48 9.68 -8.73 -13.17
C GLU A 48 8.73 -8.61 -11.97
N ALA A 49 8.57 -7.42 -11.41
CA ALA A 49 7.65 -7.17 -10.29
C ALA A 49 6.19 -7.50 -10.64
N LYS A 50 5.75 -7.13 -11.85
CA LYS A 50 4.41 -7.41 -12.33
C LYS A 50 4.12 -8.91 -12.39
N SER A 51 5.09 -9.74 -12.78
CA SER A 51 4.92 -11.19 -12.84
C SER A 51 4.57 -11.81 -11.48
N TYR A 52 5.15 -11.29 -10.38
CA TYR A 52 4.82 -11.73 -9.02
C TYR A 52 3.42 -11.24 -8.61
N ILE A 53 3.10 -9.98 -8.89
CA ILE A 53 1.80 -9.37 -8.55
C ILE A 53 0.67 -10.10 -9.28
N ASP A 54 0.80 -10.36 -10.57
CA ASP A 54 -0.20 -11.06 -11.38
C ASP A 54 -0.38 -12.51 -10.92
N ALA A 55 0.67 -13.14 -10.37
CA ALA A 55 0.60 -14.47 -9.76
C ALA A 55 0.05 -14.46 -8.32
N GLY A 56 -0.34 -13.30 -7.78
CA GLY A 56 -0.80 -13.15 -6.40
C GLY A 56 0.30 -13.36 -5.35
N LYS A 57 1.56 -13.24 -5.75
CA LYS A 57 2.72 -13.41 -4.88
C LYS A 57 3.28 -12.06 -4.42
N LEU A 58 3.96 -12.07 -3.28
CA LEU A 58 4.73 -10.91 -2.86
C LEU A 58 5.94 -10.71 -3.77
N VAL A 59 6.22 -9.46 -4.11
CA VAL A 59 7.43 -9.11 -4.85
C VAL A 59 8.65 -9.38 -3.95
N PRO A 60 9.67 -10.11 -4.43
CA PRO A 60 10.87 -10.39 -3.65
C PRO A 60 11.57 -9.13 -3.16
N THR A 61 12.21 -9.23 -1.99
CA THR A 61 13.02 -8.15 -1.40
C THR A 61 14.09 -7.64 -2.35
N ASP A 62 14.75 -8.54 -3.09
CA ASP A 62 15.78 -8.22 -4.07
C ASP A 62 15.26 -7.31 -5.19
N VAL A 63 14.08 -7.60 -5.74
CA VAL A 63 13.47 -6.77 -6.80
C VAL A 63 13.17 -5.37 -6.28
N THR A 64 12.60 -5.28 -5.06
CA THR A 64 12.32 -4.00 -4.41
C THR A 64 13.61 -3.21 -4.15
N ALA A 65 14.64 -3.89 -3.65
CA ALA A 65 15.94 -3.28 -3.35
C ALA A 65 16.61 -2.71 -4.61
N ARG A 66 16.59 -3.47 -5.72
CA ARG A 66 17.13 -3.01 -7.02
C ARG A 66 16.36 -1.80 -7.57
N MET A 67 15.04 -1.74 -7.39
CA MET A 67 14.26 -0.54 -7.77
C MET A 67 14.65 0.67 -6.93
N VAL A 68 14.80 0.50 -5.61
CA VAL A 68 15.23 1.59 -4.72
C VAL A 68 16.66 2.03 -5.07
N GLU A 69 17.58 1.09 -5.29
CA GLU A 69 18.96 1.40 -5.69
C GLU A 69 19.01 2.20 -6.99
N ALA A 70 18.28 1.75 -8.02
CA ALA A 70 18.20 2.46 -9.30
C ALA A 70 17.72 3.90 -9.10
N ARG A 71 16.68 4.11 -8.30
CA ARG A 71 16.13 5.43 -8.02
C ARG A 71 17.07 6.33 -7.21
N LEU A 72 17.79 5.78 -6.24
CA LEU A 72 18.77 6.52 -5.45
C LEU A 72 20.01 6.93 -6.27
N ASN A 73 20.25 6.30 -7.41
CA ASN A 73 21.34 6.63 -8.30
C ASN A 73 21.01 7.78 -9.27
N GLU A 74 19.77 8.25 -9.31
CA GLU A 74 19.37 9.40 -10.11
C GLU A 74 19.96 10.70 -9.54
N ASP A 75 20.19 11.68 -10.41
CA ASP A 75 20.92 12.92 -10.05
C ASP A 75 20.24 13.71 -8.92
N ASP A 76 18.91 13.75 -8.89
CA ASP A 76 18.14 14.47 -7.89
C ASP A 76 18.21 13.88 -6.47
N ALA A 77 18.58 12.61 -6.36
CA ALA A 77 18.69 11.91 -5.08
C ALA A 77 20.09 11.92 -4.46
N LYS A 78 21.09 12.48 -5.16
CA LYS A 78 22.49 12.49 -4.70
C LYS A 78 22.69 13.35 -3.44
N ASP A 79 21.99 14.46 -3.32
CA ASP A 79 22.14 15.39 -2.20
C ASP A 79 21.24 15.04 -1.00
N GLY A 80 20.33 14.09 -1.18
CA GLY A 80 19.43 13.61 -0.15
C GLY A 80 18.13 13.07 -0.70
N PHE A 81 17.32 12.49 0.19
CA PHE A 81 16.03 11.90 -0.16
C PHE A 81 15.14 11.70 1.07
N LEU A 82 13.85 11.56 0.83
CA LEU A 82 12.86 11.03 1.77
C LEU A 82 12.36 9.69 1.23
N LEU A 83 12.70 8.59 1.90
CA LEU A 83 12.31 7.25 1.50
C LEU A 83 11.09 6.80 2.27
N ASP A 84 9.99 6.50 1.57
CA ASP A 84 8.71 6.05 2.13
C ASP A 84 8.35 4.65 1.63
N GLY A 85 8.05 3.77 2.59
CA GLY A 85 7.65 2.40 2.31
C GLY A 85 8.80 1.39 2.13
N PHE A 86 10.04 1.82 2.34
CA PHE A 86 11.23 0.99 2.42
C PHE A 86 12.21 1.62 3.41
N PRO A 87 12.84 0.84 4.33
CA PRO A 87 12.64 -0.59 4.57
C PRO A 87 11.32 -0.89 5.31
N ARG A 88 10.80 -2.12 5.17
CA ARG A 88 9.66 -2.65 5.92
C ARG A 88 10.02 -3.88 6.76
N THR A 89 11.20 -4.43 6.56
CA THR A 89 11.75 -5.59 7.27
C THR A 89 13.19 -5.32 7.68
N VAL A 90 13.69 -6.13 8.62
CA VAL A 90 15.10 -6.05 9.06
C VAL A 90 16.04 -6.30 7.88
N GLU A 91 15.75 -7.32 7.06
CA GLU A 91 16.51 -7.63 5.85
C GLU A 91 16.62 -6.42 4.91
N GLN A 92 15.50 -5.74 4.67
CA GLN A 92 15.50 -4.53 3.84
C GLN A 92 16.31 -3.38 4.48
N ALA A 93 16.31 -3.28 5.81
CA ALA A 93 17.09 -2.26 6.52
C ALA A 93 18.60 -2.53 6.40
N GLU A 94 19.00 -3.79 6.45
CA GLU A 94 20.39 -4.22 6.23
C GLU A 94 20.83 -3.89 4.79
N ILE A 95 20.02 -4.23 3.80
CA ILE A 95 20.27 -3.91 2.39
C ILE A 95 20.41 -2.40 2.18
N LEU A 96 19.52 -1.60 2.76
CA LEU A 96 19.62 -0.13 2.65
C LEU A 96 20.91 0.38 3.27
N THR A 97 21.29 -0.15 4.43
CA THR A 97 22.53 0.22 5.12
C THR A 97 23.75 -0.09 4.26
N GLU A 98 23.82 -1.28 3.68
CA GLU A 98 24.91 -1.66 2.78
C GLU A 98 24.94 -0.79 1.51
N LEU A 99 23.79 -0.50 0.94
CA LEU A 99 23.67 0.32 -0.25
C LEU A 99 24.20 1.74 0.00
N LEU A 100 23.83 2.35 1.13
CA LEU A 100 24.34 3.66 1.52
C LEU A 100 25.83 3.63 1.87
N ALA A 101 26.31 2.58 2.55
CA ALA A 101 27.73 2.41 2.86
C ALA A 101 28.60 2.33 1.58
N LYS A 102 28.14 1.62 0.55
CA LYS A 102 28.83 1.55 -0.76
C LYS A 102 28.94 2.93 -1.43
N ARG A 103 28.02 3.84 -1.13
CA ARG A 103 28.01 5.22 -1.63
C ARG A 103 28.78 6.19 -0.72
N GLY A 104 29.31 5.71 0.41
CA GLY A 104 29.92 6.57 1.42
C GLY A 104 28.92 7.47 2.15
N GLU A 105 27.65 7.08 2.15
CA GLU A 105 26.52 7.82 2.70
C GLU A 105 25.96 7.14 3.95
N LYS A 106 25.18 7.88 4.71
CA LYS A 106 24.44 7.37 5.88
C LYS A 106 23.09 8.05 6.00
N LEU A 107 22.17 7.45 6.71
CA LEU A 107 20.92 8.10 7.08
C LEU A 107 21.17 9.21 8.10
N ASP A 108 20.48 10.33 7.92
CA ASP A 108 20.47 11.43 8.89
C ASP A 108 19.41 11.20 9.96
N GLY A 109 18.34 10.45 9.64
CA GLY A 109 17.30 10.14 10.61
C GLY A 109 16.22 9.20 10.07
N VAL A 110 15.42 8.72 11.03
CA VAL A 110 14.22 7.90 10.76
C VAL A 110 13.05 8.58 11.48
N LEU A 111 12.00 8.88 10.73
CA LEU A 111 10.76 9.46 11.25
C LEU A 111 9.70 8.36 11.35
N ASN A 112 9.30 8.01 12.56
CA ASN A 112 8.26 7.03 12.80
C ASN A 112 6.94 7.72 13.12
N PHE A 113 5.93 7.49 12.28
CA PHE A 113 4.58 8.02 12.46
C PHE A 113 3.77 7.08 13.34
N VAL A 114 3.51 7.50 14.56
CA VAL A 114 2.65 6.78 15.50
C VAL A 114 1.26 7.41 15.44
N VAL A 115 0.26 6.61 15.12
CA VAL A 115 -1.14 7.03 14.98
C VAL A 115 -2.03 5.96 15.62
N ASP A 116 -3.10 6.37 16.29
CA ASP A 116 -4.08 5.45 16.87
C ASP A 116 -4.67 4.52 15.82
N GLU A 117 -4.84 3.25 16.16
CA GLU A 117 -5.35 2.21 15.24
C GLU A 117 -6.72 2.57 14.67
N ASP A 118 -7.62 3.10 15.49
CA ASP A 118 -8.96 3.51 15.07
C ASP A 118 -8.91 4.57 13.98
N VAL A 119 -8.04 5.57 14.14
CA VAL A 119 -7.84 6.62 13.14
C VAL A 119 -7.26 6.06 11.84
N VAL A 120 -6.35 5.10 11.93
CA VAL A 120 -5.77 4.42 10.77
C VAL A 120 -6.83 3.64 10.01
N ILE A 121 -7.64 2.85 10.73
CA ILE A 121 -8.73 2.05 10.15
C ILE A 121 -9.74 2.95 9.43
N GLU A 122 -10.17 4.03 10.07
CA GLU A 122 -11.12 4.99 9.50
C GLU A 122 -10.59 5.61 8.18
N ARG A 123 -9.33 6.06 8.19
CA ARG A 123 -8.66 6.62 7.00
C ARG A 123 -8.49 5.59 5.88
N MET A 124 -8.15 4.35 6.21
CA MET A 124 -8.02 3.28 5.23
C MET A 124 -9.37 2.93 4.59
N LEU A 125 -10.45 2.86 5.38
CA LEU A 125 -11.80 2.62 4.88
C LEU A 125 -12.27 3.76 3.97
N ALA A 126 -12.00 5.01 4.34
CA ALA A 126 -12.32 6.19 3.52
C ALA A 126 -11.56 6.17 2.18
N ARG A 127 -10.26 5.87 2.20
CA ARG A 127 -9.42 5.74 1.01
C ARG A 127 -9.91 4.61 0.08
N GLY A 128 -10.17 3.42 0.63
CA GLY A 128 -10.69 2.30 -0.15
C GLY A 128 -12.08 2.56 -0.75
N ARG A 129 -12.92 3.41 -0.15
CA ARG A 129 -14.18 3.87 -0.75
C ARG A 129 -13.93 4.83 -1.91
N ALA A 130 -13.04 5.79 -1.73
CA ALA A 130 -12.67 6.75 -2.76
C ALA A 130 -12.04 6.06 -3.99
N ASP A 131 -11.12 5.12 -3.76
CA ASP A 131 -10.49 4.34 -4.83
C ASP A 131 -11.51 3.52 -5.62
N ARG A 132 -12.46 2.86 -4.95
CA ARG A 132 -13.54 2.12 -5.62
C ARG A 132 -14.46 3.02 -6.42
N LEU A 133 -14.78 4.20 -5.92
CA LEU A 133 -15.59 5.18 -6.66
C LEU A 133 -14.85 5.68 -7.92
N ALA A 134 -13.56 5.98 -7.77
CA ALA A 134 -12.73 6.41 -8.89
C ALA A 134 -12.56 5.30 -9.95
N GLN A 135 -12.44 4.04 -9.55
CA GLN A 135 -12.39 2.89 -10.46
C GLN A 135 -13.70 2.67 -11.20
N ARG A 136 -14.86 2.84 -10.53
CA ARG A 136 -16.18 2.79 -11.17
C ARG A 136 -16.38 3.91 -12.17
N ALA A 137 -15.99 5.14 -11.82
CA ALA A 137 -16.07 6.28 -12.72
C ALA A 137 -15.23 6.08 -13.99
N ARG A 138 -14.15 5.30 -13.92
CA ARG A 138 -13.31 4.92 -15.06
C ARG A 138 -13.78 3.66 -15.80
N GLY A 139 -14.90 3.06 -15.40
CA GLY A 139 -15.43 1.83 -16.01
C GLY A 139 -14.62 0.58 -15.73
N GLN A 140 -13.71 0.60 -14.78
CA GLN A 140 -12.82 -0.52 -14.42
C GLN A 140 -13.48 -1.55 -13.48
N LEU A 141 -14.60 -1.19 -12.85
CA LEU A 141 -15.39 -2.09 -12.00
C LEU A 141 -16.86 -2.07 -12.43
N PRO A 142 -17.53 -3.22 -12.48
CA PRO A 142 -18.97 -3.28 -12.75
C PRO A 142 -19.72 -2.54 -11.64
N GLY A 143 -20.77 -1.83 -12.01
CA GLY A 143 -21.71 -1.24 -11.07
C GLY A 143 -22.26 -2.32 -10.13
N ARG A 144 -22.49 -1.97 -8.86
CA ARG A 144 -23.21 -2.86 -7.93
C ARG A 144 -24.58 -3.12 -8.52
N GLN A 145 -24.84 -4.32 -9.00
CA GLN A 145 -26.22 -4.73 -9.29
C GLN A 145 -26.96 -4.64 -7.96
N GLN A 146 -27.96 -3.80 -7.91
CA GLN A 146 -28.93 -3.84 -6.83
C GLN A 146 -29.63 -5.18 -6.95
N HIS A 147 -29.20 -6.15 -6.18
CA HIS A 147 -30.03 -7.30 -5.87
C HIS A 147 -31.15 -6.73 -5.02
N GLY A 148 -32.28 -6.47 -5.67
CA GLY A 148 -33.52 -6.26 -4.96
C GLY A 148 -33.74 -7.53 -4.14
N GLU A 149 -33.72 -7.36 -2.84
CA GLU A 149 -34.20 -8.34 -1.89
C GLU A 149 -35.68 -8.56 -2.19
N GLN A 150 -35.97 -9.52 -3.03
CA GLN A 150 -37.26 -10.21 -2.95
C GLN A 150 -37.15 -11.13 -1.72
N LEU A 151 -37.46 -10.59 -0.57
CA LEU A 151 -37.88 -11.36 0.59
C LEU A 151 -39.21 -12.01 0.19
N GLN A 152 -39.15 -13.21 -0.37
CA GLN A 152 -40.27 -14.10 -0.41
C GLN A 152 -40.52 -14.54 1.04
N HIS A 153 -41.59 -14.01 1.62
CA HIS A 153 -42.20 -14.57 2.80
C HIS A 153 -42.57 -16.01 2.49
N GLN A 154 -41.71 -16.94 2.89
CA GLN A 154 -42.12 -18.33 3.05
C GLN A 154 -42.92 -18.39 4.36
N GLU A 155 -44.23 -18.42 4.21
CA GLU A 155 -45.15 -18.83 5.28
C GLU A 155 -44.79 -20.27 5.65
N VAL A 156 -44.31 -20.45 6.89
CA VAL A 156 -44.14 -21.77 7.51
C VAL A 156 -45.53 -22.25 7.91
N PRO A 157 -46.05 -23.39 7.40
CA PRO A 157 -47.32 -23.91 7.86
C PRO A 157 -47.19 -24.37 9.30
N VAL A 158 -48.01 -23.78 10.16
CA VAL A 158 -48.19 -24.26 11.52
C VAL A 158 -48.96 -25.57 11.44
N GLY A 159 -48.24 -26.67 11.60
CA GLY A 159 -48.81 -28.01 11.73
C GLY A 159 -49.38 -28.18 13.11
N ASP A 160 -50.66 -28.48 13.15
CA ASP A 160 -51.43 -28.84 14.35
C ASP A 160 -50.76 -30.02 15.07
N ALA A 161 -50.37 -29.79 16.33
CA ALA A 161 -50.01 -30.84 17.26
C ALA A 161 -51.18 -31.01 18.22
N GLU A 162 -52.13 -31.82 17.79
CA GLU A 162 -53.17 -32.32 18.70
C GLU A 162 -53.12 -33.82 18.83
N ALA A 163 -53.12 -34.28 20.06
CA ALA A 163 -53.54 -35.56 20.59
C ALA A 163 -52.60 -36.77 20.39
N ALA A 164 -51.97 -37.17 21.52
CA ALA A 164 -51.97 -38.55 22.04
C ALA A 164 -51.63 -38.55 23.53
N VAL A 165 -52.63 -38.30 24.39
CA VAL A 165 -52.68 -38.80 25.75
C VAL A 165 -53.57 -40.03 25.67
N GLY A 166 -53.10 -41.16 26.15
CA GLY A 166 -53.99 -42.33 26.45
C GLY A 166 -53.31 -43.68 26.22
N GLY A 167 -53.03 -44.38 27.36
CA GLY A 167 -52.75 -45.81 27.39
C GLY A 167 -51.68 -46.20 28.38
#